data_e42e7e19d99f5e32991c4e5c5d61878a
#
_entry.id   e42e7e19d99f5e32991c4e5c5d61878a
#
_cell.length_a   1.000
_cell.length_b   1.000
_cell.length_c   1.000
_cell.angle_alpha   90.00
_cell.angle_beta   90.00
_cell.angle_gamma   90.00
#
_symmetry.space_group_name_H-M   'P 1'
#
loop_
_entity.id
_entity.type
_entity.pdbx_description
1 polymer ?
#
loop_
_entity_poly.entity_id
_entity_poly.type
_entity_poly.pdbx_seq_one_letter_code
_entity_poly.pdbx_strand_id
1 'polypeptide(L)'
;MTRELSQTRRQKSWWRRFTLRGLMLLATVVFLFGYPTYLYVDSVITGGITHRGDLLVVDLKAMSSFEMDQDAGTNEDVPLRYRQLDGKRVLLTGQMYEPYVAEGKIHTFTLVYSIANCCFNGPPKVQHFVAASVLPGHEAEYSSDLVDVVGTLHVGVQSAEGHVQSVYRIDVEKVSRG
;
A
#
# COMPACT_ATOMS: atom_id res chain seq x y z
N MET A 1 51.08 0.39 50.57
CA MET A 1 50.84 -0.49 49.39
C MET A 1 49.37 -0.85 49.17
N THR A 2 48.41 -0.32 49.95
CA THR A 2 46.99 -0.68 49.91
C THR A 2 46.07 0.36 49.25
N ARG A 3 46.56 1.54 48.87
CA ARG A 3 45.74 2.60 48.23
C ARG A 3 45.62 2.48 46.70
N GLU A 4 46.57 1.89 46.03
CA GLU A 4 46.52 1.76 44.53
C GLU A 4 45.51 0.71 44.02
N LEU A 5 45.30 -0.37 44.77
CA LEU A 5 44.41 -1.43 44.37
C LEU A 5 42.92 -1.05 44.43
N SER A 6 42.56 -0.02 45.18
CA SER A 6 41.15 0.44 45.27
C SER A 6 40.74 1.37 44.11
N GLN A 7 41.69 2.08 43.53
CA GLN A 7 41.43 3.00 42.42
C GLN A 7 41.17 2.25 41.09
N THR A 8 41.94 1.20 40.84
CA THR A 8 41.78 0.40 39.60
C THR A 8 40.46 -0.34 39.54
N ARG A 9 39.92 -0.79 40.68
CA ARG A 9 38.62 -1.47 40.76
C ARG A 9 37.44 -0.53 40.50
N ARG A 10 37.53 0.73 40.96
CA ARG A 10 36.48 1.76 40.75
C ARG A 10 36.45 2.24 39.32
N GLN A 11 37.59 2.36 38.67
CA GLN A 11 37.70 2.80 37.26
C GLN A 11 37.13 1.78 36.29
N LYS A 12 37.35 0.47 36.55
CA LYS A 12 36.82 -0.63 35.70
C LYS A 12 35.29 -0.76 35.79
N SER A 13 34.68 -0.41 36.93
CA SER A 13 33.24 -0.37 37.11
C SER A 13 32.58 0.80 36.37
N TRP A 14 33.23 1.93 36.28
CA TRP A 14 32.73 3.12 35.60
C TRP A 14 32.70 2.93 34.07
N TRP A 15 33.75 2.35 33.50
CA TRP A 15 33.81 1.99 32.07
C TRP A 15 32.75 0.98 31.65
N ARG A 16 32.44 0.00 32.48
CA ARG A 16 31.35 -0.95 32.23
C ARG A 16 29.97 -0.28 32.21
N ARG A 17 29.76 0.74 33.03
CA ARG A 17 28.50 1.49 33.04
C ARG A 17 28.38 2.42 31.81
N PHE A 18 29.51 2.94 31.34
CA PHE A 18 29.55 3.76 30.13
C PHE A 18 29.28 2.94 28.89
N THR A 19 29.86 1.76 28.77
CA THR A 19 29.57 0.82 27.65
C THR A 19 28.15 0.31 27.68
N LEU A 20 27.57 0.02 28.84
CA LEU A 20 26.18 -0.43 28.96
C LEU A 20 25.19 0.66 28.55
N ARG A 21 25.41 1.91 28.98
CA ARG A 21 24.61 3.07 28.57
C ARG A 21 24.76 3.36 27.08
N GLY A 22 25.97 3.28 26.55
CA GLY A 22 26.23 3.44 25.12
C GLY A 22 25.55 2.35 24.29
N LEU A 23 25.57 1.11 24.77
CA LEU A 23 24.90 -0.01 24.13
C LEU A 23 23.37 0.18 24.14
N MET A 24 22.80 0.63 25.25
CA MET A 24 21.36 0.96 25.34
C MET A 24 20.97 2.09 24.41
N LEU A 25 21.75 3.16 24.34
CA LEU A 25 21.50 4.26 23.41
C LEU A 25 21.58 3.79 21.95
N LEU A 26 22.60 3.00 21.61
CA LEU A 26 22.74 2.42 20.28
C LEU A 26 21.53 1.53 19.93
N ALA A 27 21.13 0.67 20.85
CA ALA A 27 19.96 -0.19 20.67
C ALA A 27 18.67 0.62 20.46
N THR A 28 18.50 1.70 21.24
CA THR A 28 17.34 2.60 21.08
C THR A 28 17.36 3.31 19.73
N VAL A 29 18.50 3.80 19.28
CA VAL A 29 18.67 4.46 17.98
C VAL A 29 18.39 3.46 16.84
N VAL A 30 18.95 2.24 16.91
CA VAL A 30 18.70 1.18 15.93
C VAL A 30 17.24 0.80 15.90
N PHE A 31 16.56 0.72 17.04
CA PHE A 31 15.14 0.39 17.09
C PHE A 31 14.27 1.54 16.55
N LEU A 32 14.55 2.79 16.92
CA LEU A 32 13.75 3.96 16.49
C LEU A 32 13.92 4.28 15.01
N PHE A 33 15.09 4.07 14.44
CA PHE A 33 15.37 4.41 13.05
C PHE A 33 15.50 3.17 12.14
N GLY A 34 16.05 2.07 12.64
CA GLY A 34 16.28 0.87 11.83
C GLY A 34 14.99 0.16 11.47
N TYR A 35 14.06 0.02 12.40
CA TYR A 35 12.79 -0.66 12.14
C TYR A 35 11.90 0.07 11.13
N PRO A 36 11.62 1.39 11.28
CA PRO A 36 10.86 2.12 10.26
C PRO A 36 11.57 2.18 8.91
N THR A 37 12.90 2.30 8.90
CA THR A 37 13.68 2.27 7.65
C THR A 37 13.57 0.90 6.97
N TYR A 38 13.65 -0.19 7.72
CA TYR A 38 13.46 -1.54 7.20
C TYR A 38 12.07 -1.71 6.57
N LEU A 39 11.00 -1.29 7.26
CA LEU A 39 9.64 -1.35 6.73
C LEU A 39 9.47 -0.52 5.45
N TYR A 40 10.08 0.66 5.42
CA TYR A 40 10.06 1.52 4.23
C TYR A 40 10.78 0.88 3.04
N VAL A 41 11.98 0.35 3.27
CA VAL A 41 12.77 -0.32 2.23
C VAL A 41 12.06 -1.58 1.73
N ASP A 42 11.48 -2.37 2.63
CA ASP A 42 10.68 -3.55 2.28
C ASP A 42 9.48 -3.18 1.40
N SER A 43 8.73 -2.16 1.78
CA SER A 43 7.60 -1.64 0.98
C SER A 43 8.03 -1.14 -0.42
N VAL A 44 9.19 -0.50 -0.51
CA VAL A 44 9.73 -0.05 -1.82
C VAL A 44 10.18 -1.23 -2.68
N ILE A 45 10.82 -2.24 -2.08
CA ILE A 45 11.33 -3.42 -2.80
C ILE A 45 10.16 -4.30 -3.27
N THR A 46 9.20 -4.59 -2.39
CA THR A 46 8.04 -5.44 -2.70
C THR A 46 7.02 -4.72 -3.59
N GLY A 47 7.11 -3.37 -3.69
CA GLY A 47 6.11 -2.56 -4.39
C GLY A 47 4.74 -2.64 -3.76
N GLY A 48 4.68 -2.95 -2.45
CA GLY A 48 3.44 -3.10 -1.71
C GLY A 48 2.67 -4.38 -2.04
N ILE A 49 3.32 -5.39 -2.64
CA ILE A 49 2.71 -6.68 -2.97
C ILE A 49 3.16 -7.72 -1.95
N THR A 50 2.21 -8.30 -1.23
CA THR A 50 2.46 -9.36 -0.26
C THR A 50 1.57 -10.57 -0.51
N HIS A 51 2.02 -11.76 -0.15
CA HIS A 51 1.27 -12.99 -0.30
C HIS A 51 0.55 -13.36 0.99
N ARG A 52 -0.75 -13.59 0.92
CA ARG A 52 -1.57 -14.07 2.04
C ARG A 52 -2.35 -15.32 1.62
N GLY A 53 -1.71 -16.47 1.74
CA GLY A 53 -2.28 -17.72 1.23
C GLY A 53 -2.43 -17.66 -0.30
N ASP A 54 -3.66 -17.82 -0.77
CA ASP A 54 -4.04 -17.82 -2.19
C ASP A 54 -4.23 -16.42 -2.77
N LEU A 55 -4.19 -15.38 -1.92
CA LEU A 55 -4.44 -14.00 -2.31
C LEU A 55 -3.15 -13.19 -2.35
N LEU A 56 -3.05 -12.32 -3.33
CA LEU A 56 -2.07 -11.26 -3.37
C LEU A 56 -2.67 -10.01 -2.70
N VAL A 57 -2.12 -9.60 -1.58
CA VAL A 57 -2.48 -8.32 -0.95
C VAL A 57 -1.65 -7.24 -1.60
N VAL A 58 -2.31 -6.26 -2.21
CA VAL A 58 -1.66 -5.19 -2.95
C VAL A 58 -1.99 -3.85 -2.32
N ASP A 59 -0.95 -3.09 -1.98
CA ASP A 59 -1.11 -1.72 -1.49
C ASP A 59 -1.49 -0.79 -2.65
N LEU A 60 -2.72 -0.30 -2.60
CA LEU A 60 -3.29 0.56 -3.62
C LEU A 60 -2.53 1.89 -3.78
N LYS A 61 -1.99 2.44 -2.68
CA LYS A 61 -1.17 3.64 -2.71
C LYS A 61 0.17 3.39 -3.44
N ALA A 62 0.83 2.27 -3.14
CA ALA A 62 2.07 1.89 -3.83
C ALA A 62 1.82 1.62 -5.31
N MET A 63 0.69 0.94 -5.64
CA MET A 63 0.30 0.62 -7.02
C MET A 63 0.02 1.87 -7.85
N SER A 64 -0.41 2.97 -7.23
CA SER A 64 -0.72 4.24 -7.88
C SER A 64 0.45 5.24 -7.94
N SER A 65 1.60 4.92 -7.33
CA SER A 65 2.71 5.88 -7.12
C SER A 65 3.71 6.00 -8.26
N PHE A 66 3.30 5.78 -9.50
CA PHE A 66 4.13 6.01 -10.68
C PHE A 66 3.58 7.17 -11.52
N GLU A 67 4.43 7.78 -12.33
CA GLU A 67 4.04 8.85 -13.25
C GLU A 67 3.64 8.25 -14.60
N MET A 68 2.57 8.80 -15.17
CA MET A 68 2.01 8.36 -16.44
C MET A 68 1.36 9.56 -17.14
N ASP A 69 1.50 9.64 -18.46
CA ASP A 69 0.79 10.61 -19.26
C ASP A 69 -0.72 10.30 -19.23
N GLN A 70 -1.54 11.31 -18.92
CA GLN A 70 -2.98 11.13 -18.75
C GLN A 70 -3.73 11.06 -20.09
N ASP A 71 -3.11 11.51 -21.18
CA ASP A 71 -3.71 11.53 -22.52
C ASP A 71 -3.13 10.42 -23.40
N ALA A 72 -1.79 10.30 -23.43
CA ALA A 72 -1.09 9.40 -24.33
C ALA A 72 -0.42 8.20 -23.62
N GLY A 73 -0.74 7.96 -22.36
CA GLY A 73 -0.15 6.86 -21.59
C GLY A 73 -0.42 5.49 -22.19
N THR A 74 0.55 4.61 -22.04
CA THR A 74 0.57 3.25 -22.60
C THR A 74 0.74 2.19 -21.51
N ASN A 75 0.55 0.93 -21.86
CA ASN A 75 0.82 -0.17 -20.95
C ASN A 75 2.28 -0.22 -20.48
N GLU A 76 3.21 0.34 -21.24
CA GLU A 76 4.65 0.34 -20.92
C GLU A 76 4.97 1.30 -19.78
N ASP A 77 4.16 2.34 -19.58
CA ASP A 77 4.29 3.27 -18.45
C ASP A 77 3.93 2.62 -17.13
N VAL A 78 3.09 1.57 -17.15
CA VAL A 78 2.74 0.82 -15.95
C VAL A 78 3.92 -0.06 -15.54
N PRO A 79 4.44 0.06 -14.31
CA PRO A 79 5.57 -0.76 -13.85
C PRO A 79 5.31 -2.27 -14.01
N LEU A 80 6.33 -3.00 -14.49
CA LEU A 80 6.22 -4.43 -14.82
C LEU A 80 5.63 -5.25 -13.67
N ARG A 81 6.01 -4.95 -12.42
CA ARG A 81 5.51 -5.64 -11.22
C ARG A 81 3.97 -5.56 -11.09
N TYR A 82 3.35 -4.46 -11.51
CA TYR A 82 1.89 -4.30 -11.47
C TYR A 82 1.23 -4.90 -12.71
N ARG A 83 1.87 -4.84 -13.88
CA ARG A 83 1.39 -5.54 -15.08
C ARG A 83 1.31 -7.06 -14.88
N GLN A 84 2.19 -7.64 -14.05
CA GLN A 84 2.19 -9.06 -13.71
C GLN A 84 1.02 -9.47 -12.79
N LEU A 85 0.28 -8.50 -12.25
CA LEU A 85 -0.95 -8.75 -11.48
C LEU A 85 -2.18 -8.95 -12.37
N ASP A 86 -2.08 -8.75 -13.68
CA ASP A 86 -3.17 -8.97 -14.61
C ASP A 86 -3.70 -10.41 -14.54
N GLY A 87 -5.02 -10.54 -14.39
CA GLY A 87 -5.68 -11.82 -14.20
C GLY A 87 -5.43 -12.50 -12.84
N LYS A 88 -4.77 -11.84 -11.90
CA LYS A 88 -4.52 -12.41 -10.56
C LYS A 88 -5.64 -12.05 -9.59
N ARG A 89 -5.88 -12.97 -8.66
CA ARG A 89 -6.80 -12.77 -7.55
C ARG A 89 -6.12 -11.99 -6.46
N VAL A 90 -6.67 -10.80 -6.16
CA VAL A 90 -6.04 -9.84 -5.25
C VAL A 90 -6.99 -9.43 -4.12
N LEU A 91 -6.40 -8.88 -3.06
CA LEU A 91 -7.08 -8.10 -2.04
C LEU A 91 -6.53 -6.68 -2.10
N LEU A 92 -7.44 -5.72 -2.32
CA LEU A 92 -7.17 -4.28 -2.30
C LEU A 92 -7.93 -3.66 -1.15
N THR A 93 -7.25 -2.81 -0.38
CA THR A 93 -7.88 -2.00 0.68
C THR A 93 -7.96 -0.55 0.25
N GLY A 94 -9.13 0.04 0.31
CA GLY A 94 -9.35 1.42 -0.12
C GLY A 94 -10.70 1.99 0.32
N GLN A 95 -11.02 3.18 -0.17
CA GLN A 95 -12.31 3.84 0.03
C GLN A 95 -13.17 3.70 -1.21
N MET A 96 -14.46 3.42 -1.01
CA MET A 96 -15.44 3.34 -2.09
C MET A 96 -15.89 4.75 -2.49
N TYR A 97 -15.76 5.05 -3.77
CA TYR A 97 -16.12 6.34 -4.34
C TYR A 97 -17.08 6.15 -5.53
N GLU A 98 -18.06 7.04 -5.67
CA GLU A 98 -19.06 7.04 -6.75
C GLU A 98 -19.70 5.68 -7.03
N PRO A 99 -20.37 5.04 -6.05
CA PRO A 99 -21.04 3.78 -6.30
C PRO A 99 -22.26 3.98 -7.21
N TYR A 100 -22.33 3.17 -8.29
CA TYR A 100 -23.54 3.07 -9.10
C TYR A 100 -24.46 2.01 -8.50
N VAL A 101 -25.65 2.45 -8.11
CA VAL A 101 -26.68 1.60 -7.49
C VAL A 101 -27.85 1.42 -8.45
N ALA A 102 -28.18 0.18 -8.77
CA ALA A 102 -29.40 -0.17 -9.49
C ALA A 102 -30.14 -1.28 -8.71
N GLU A 103 -31.45 -1.19 -8.65
CA GLU A 103 -32.31 -2.15 -7.92
C GLU A 103 -31.90 -2.38 -6.46
N GLY A 104 -31.36 -1.34 -5.80
CA GLY A 104 -30.89 -1.41 -4.40
C GLY A 104 -29.55 -2.12 -4.21
N LYS A 105 -28.85 -2.50 -5.29
CA LYS A 105 -27.54 -3.17 -5.25
C LYS A 105 -26.49 -2.33 -5.94
N ILE A 106 -25.26 -2.41 -5.41
CA ILE A 106 -24.09 -1.77 -6.02
C ILE A 106 -23.62 -2.67 -7.15
N HIS A 107 -23.57 -2.13 -8.37
CA HIS A 107 -23.06 -2.82 -9.54
C HIS A 107 -21.61 -2.43 -9.87
N THR A 108 -21.30 -1.15 -9.75
CA THR A 108 -19.95 -0.64 -9.97
C THR A 108 -19.61 0.43 -8.96
N PHE A 109 -18.32 0.62 -8.70
CA PHE A 109 -17.79 1.71 -7.89
C PHE A 109 -16.33 1.96 -8.27
N THR A 110 -15.82 3.09 -7.85
CA THR A 110 -14.39 3.39 -7.95
C THR A 110 -13.73 3.14 -6.60
N LEU A 111 -12.65 2.36 -6.57
CA LEU A 111 -11.85 2.16 -5.37
C LEU A 111 -10.65 3.08 -5.41
N VAL A 112 -10.43 3.86 -4.34
CA VAL A 112 -9.32 4.80 -4.19
C VAL A 112 -8.60 4.56 -2.87
N TYR A 113 -7.29 4.80 -2.81
CA TYR A 113 -6.55 4.64 -1.55
C TYR A 113 -6.93 5.71 -0.51
N SER A 114 -7.35 6.90 -0.94
CA SER A 114 -7.82 7.98 -0.08
C SER A 114 -8.56 9.03 -0.90
N ILE A 115 -9.82 9.26 -0.60
CA ILE A 115 -10.63 10.30 -1.24
C ILE A 115 -10.02 11.69 -0.99
N ALA A 116 -9.55 11.95 0.22
CA ALA A 116 -8.94 13.22 0.56
C ALA A 116 -7.71 13.54 -0.31
N ASN A 117 -6.82 12.57 -0.51
CA ASN A 117 -5.63 12.79 -1.33
C ASN A 117 -5.94 12.80 -2.83
N CYS A 118 -6.94 12.04 -3.26
CA CYS A 118 -7.34 11.97 -4.66
C CYS A 118 -8.04 13.25 -5.13
N CYS A 119 -8.90 13.85 -4.28
CA CYS A 119 -9.78 14.94 -4.69
C CYS A 119 -9.25 16.33 -4.30
N PHE A 120 -8.34 16.45 -3.31
CA PHE A 120 -7.89 17.75 -2.80
C PHE A 120 -6.47 18.14 -3.21
N ASN A 121 -5.66 17.21 -3.74
CA ASN A 121 -4.27 17.46 -4.16
C ASN A 121 -4.10 17.73 -5.67
N GLY A 122 -5.12 18.20 -6.34
CA GLY A 122 -5.15 18.48 -7.78
C GLY A 122 -6.08 17.52 -8.54
N PRO A 123 -6.11 17.61 -9.90
CA PRO A 123 -6.94 16.70 -10.68
C PRO A 123 -6.51 15.25 -10.45
N PRO A 124 -7.47 14.36 -10.19
CA PRO A 124 -7.17 12.97 -9.93
C PRO A 124 -6.55 12.30 -11.15
N LYS A 125 -5.47 11.57 -10.95
CA LYS A 125 -4.78 10.83 -12.03
C LYS A 125 -5.43 9.45 -12.21
N VAL A 126 -5.52 8.97 -13.44
CA VAL A 126 -6.20 7.69 -13.77
C VAL A 126 -5.61 6.48 -13.06
N GLN A 127 -4.30 6.47 -12.77
CA GLN A 127 -3.65 5.39 -12.03
C GLN A 127 -3.98 5.38 -10.53
N HIS A 128 -4.66 6.41 -10.01
CA HIS A 128 -5.10 6.48 -8.61
C HIS A 128 -6.43 5.75 -8.37
N PHE A 129 -7.08 5.30 -9.44
CA PHE A 129 -8.39 4.68 -9.40
C PHE A 129 -8.32 3.21 -9.82
N VAL A 130 -9.15 2.40 -9.20
CA VAL A 130 -9.47 1.06 -9.68
C VAL A 130 -10.96 1.02 -9.96
N ALA A 131 -11.33 0.82 -11.21
CA ALA A 131 -12.73 0.64 -11.59
C ALA A 131 -13.20 -0.75 -11.15
N ALA A 132 -14.14 -0.79 -10.21
CA ALA A 132 -14.63 -2.03 -9.63
C ALA A 132 -16.01 -2.38 -10.20
N SER A 133 -16.15 -3.61 -10.68
CA SER A 133 -17.40 -4.19 -11.16
C SER A 133 -17.78 -5.39 -10.32
N VAL A 134 -18.96 -5.36 -9.69
CA VAL A 134 -19.44 -6.47 -8.86
C VAL A 134 -19.94 -7.58 -9.77
N LEU A 135 -19.40 -8.79 -9.57
CA LEU A 135 -19.79 -9.96 -10.37
C LEU A 135 -21.25 -10.35 -10.12
N PRO A 136 -21.95 -10.86 -11.13
CA PRO A 136 -23.31 -11.39 -10.96
C PRO A 136 -23.37 -12.43 -9.84
N GLY A 137 -24.37 -12.31 -8.98
CA GLY A 137 -24.54 -13.22 -7.83
C GLY A 137 -23.73 -12.83 -6.58
N HIS A 138 -22.93 -11.78 -6.66
CA HIS A 138 -22.23 -11.20 -5.52
C HIS A 138 -22.88 -9.90 -5.10
N GLU A 139 -22.67 -9.50 -3.86
CA GLU A 139 -23.23 -8.26 -3.30
C GLU A 139 -22.13 -7.41 -2.67
N ALA A 140 -22.25 -6.10 -2.84
CA ALA A 140 -21.42 -5.11 -2.20
C ALA A 140 -22.31 -4.14 -1.42
N GLU A 141 -21.95 -3.89 -0.17
CA GLU A 141 -22.60 -2.87 0.65
C GLU A 141 -21.74 -1.61 0.64
N TYR A 142 -22.40 -0.45 0.60
CA TYR A 142 -21.71 0.81 0.71
C TYR A 142 -21.11 1.00 2.11
N SER A 143 -19.86 1.42 2.14
CA SER A 143 -19.20 1.87 3.36
C SER A 143 -18.45 3.17 3.10
N SER A 144 -18.61 4.12 4.01
CA SER A 144 -17.80 5.34 4.05
C SER A 144 -16.39 5.12 4.61
N ASP A 145 -16.19 3.98 5.29
CA ASP A 145 -14.92 3.57 5.86
C ASP A 145 -14.07 2.82 4.82
N LEU A 146 -12.88 2.42 5.23
CA LEU A 146 -12.04 1.54 4.41
C LEU A 146 -12.75 0.20 4.17
N VAL A 147 -12.67 -0.27 2.95
CA VAL A 147 -13.18 -1.57 2.54
C VAL A 147 -12.05 -2.44 1.97
N ASP A 148 -12.14 -3.71 2.27
CA ASP A 148 -11.34 -4.76 1.66
C ASP A 148 -12.11 -5.35 0.50
N VAL A 149 -11.54 -5.25 -0.70
CA VAL A 149 -12.11 -5.75 -1.95
C VAL A 149 -11.29 -6.95 -2.43
N VAL A 150 -11.93 -8.09 -2.57
CA VAL A 150 -11.34 -9.30 -3.13
C VAL A 150 -11.93 -9.53 -4.51
N GLY A 151 -11.06 -9.80 -5.48
CA GLY A 151 -11.48 -10.05 -6.84
C GLY A 151 -10.33 -10.28 -7.80
N THR A 152 -10.63 -10.42 -9.07
CA THR A 152 -9.65 -10.58 -10.15
C THR A 152 -9.25 -9.21 -10.68
N LEU A 153 -7.97 -8.86 -10.56
CA LEU A 153 -7.43 -7.58 -11.05
C LEU A 153 -7.09 -7.69 -12.53
N HIS A 154 -7.50 -6.70 -13.30
CA HIS A 154 -7.12 -6.49 -14.68
C HIS A 154 -6.26 -5.24 -14.79
N VAL A 155 -5.08 -5.39 -15.36
CA VAL A 155 -4.12 -4.32 -15.54
C VAL A 155 -3.91 -4.05 -17.02
N GLY A 156 -4.26 -2.86 -17.46
CA GLY A 156 -4.08 -2.44 -18.84
C GLY A 156 -4.70 -1.08 -19.09
N VAL A 157 -3.98 -0.25 -19.83
CA VAL A 157 -4.41 1.07 -20.22
C VAL A 157 -5.57 0.96 -21.19
N GLN A 158 -6.68 1.56 -20.85
CA GLN A 158 -7.81 1.75 -21.75
C GLN A 158 -7.95 3.23 -22.08
N SER A 159 -7.96 3.53 -23.37
CA SER A 159 -8.13 4.88 -23.87
C SER A 159 -9.42 4.97 -24.68
N ALA A 160 -10.12 6.08 -24.50
CA ALA A 160 -11.28 6.47 -25.31
C ALA A 160 -11.22 7.97 -25.58
N GLU A 161 -11.62 8.37 -26.77
CA GLU A 161 -11.66 9.79 -27.19
C GLU A 161 -10.33 10.53 -27.07
N GLY A 162 -9.20 9.81 -27.15
CA GLY A 162 -7.86 10.41 -27.06
C GLY A 162 -7.32 10.61 -25.64
N HIS A 163 -8.03 10.11 -24.62
CA HIS A 163 -7.60 10.19 -23.22
C HIS A 163 -7.58 8.81 -22.58
N VAL A 164 -6.68 8.61 -21.62
CA VAL A 164 -6.65 7.40 -20.80
C VAL A 164 -7.84 7.43 -19.84
N GLN A 165 -8.68 6.39 -19.89
CA GLN A 165 -9.87 6.26 -19.06
C GLN A 165 -9.64 5.42 -17.81
N SER A 166 -8.86 4.35 -17.94
CA SER A 166 -8.53 3.49 -16.80
C SER A 166 -7.21 2.74 -17.02
N VAL A 167 -6.55 2.41 -15.93
CA VAL A 167 -5.37 1.56 -15.88
C VAL A 167 -5.69 0.25 -15.17
N TYR A 168 -6.50 0.32 -14.12
CA TYR A 168 -6.83 -0.79 -13.26
C TYR A 168 -8.33 -1.02 -13.21
N ARG A 169 -8.74 -2.28 -13.33
CA ARG A 169 -10.11 -2.74 -13.16
C ARG A 169 -10.10 -3.97 -12.27
N ILE A 170 -11.16 -4.18 -11.51
CA ILE A 170 -11.31 -5.37 -10.68
C ILE A 170 -12.71 -5.95 -10.82
N ASP A 171 -12.78 -7.24 -11.09
CA ASP A 171 -13.99 -8.02 -11.03
C ASP A 171 -14.19 -8.49 -9.59
N VAL A 172 -15.14 -7.87 -8.90
CA VAL A 172 -15.32 -7.98 -7.46
C VAL A 172 -16.09 -9.24 -7.10
N GLU A 173 -15.47 -10.10 -6.30
CA GLU A 173 -16.07 -11.30 -5.73
C GLU A 173 -16.63 -11.02 -4.32
N LYS A 174 -15.96 -10.15 -3.54
CA LYS A 174 -16.34 -9.86 -2.17
C LYS A 174 -15.90 -8.48 -1.74
N VAL A 175 -16.77 -7.79 -1.03
CA VAL A 175 -16.45 -6.56 -0.28
C VAL A 175 -16.68 -6.83 1.20
N SER A 176 -15.75 -6.39 2.05
CA SER A 176 -15.85 -6.46 3.51
C SER A 176 -15.28 -5.19 4.13
N ARG A 177 -15.67 -4.88 5.36
CA ARG A 177 -15.04 -3.77 6.09
C ARG A 177 -13.58 -4.10 6.38
N GLY A 178 -12.69 -3.15 6.11
CA GLY A 178 -11.26 -3.25 6.35
C GLY A 178 -10.85 -3.08 7.82
#